data_8c6b5006851a014d0aeac9ce7420c424
#
_entry.id   8c6b5006851a014d0aeac9ce7420c424
#
_cell.length_a   1.000
_cell.length_b   1.000
_cell.length_c   1.000
_cell.angle_alpha   90.00
_cell.angle_beta   90.00
_cell.angle_gamma   90.00
#
_symmetry.space_group_name_H-M   'P 1'
#
loop_
_entity.id
_entity.type
_entity.pdbx_description
1 polymer ?
#
loop_
_entity_poly.entity_id
_entity_poly.type
_entity_poly.pdbx_seq_one_letter_code
_entity_poly.pdbx_strand_id
1 'polypeptide(L)'
;IEAIYKAPTSATADKQIEIINELIDNNVDGIAISANDADALESSLTEALNSGIEVISVDAPANSISRKTHIQQADPEVLGRNFIKSAYDVSNGEGGFAILTSTGSAPNQNQWIRYLKLEIEENPEKYSNMPLIEIAYGDDDATKSYTETQYLLQNDAIKTIIVPTTIGLSSAAKALKESGKDVNLIGLGFPSELSEYIKDGTCDRLYIWNTTDLGYLTAYTLKALDENEITGSIGETFTAGSLGEKTITADKDNASEIILGDPIMFDRTNIDSLSD
;
A
#
# COMPACT_ATOMS: atom_id res chain seq x y z
N ILE A 1 -9.54 -17.80 17.52
CA ILE A 1 -10.05 -16.92 16.44
C ILE A 1 -10.38 -17.79 15.25
N GLU A 2 -11.59 -17.64 14.71
CA GLU A 2 -11.96 -18.15 13.40
C GLU A 2 -11.85 -16.99 12.39
N ALA A 3 -11.11 -17.17 11.31
CA ALA A 3 -10.91 -16.15 10.31
C ALA A 3 -11.74 -16.45 9.04
N ILE A 4 -12.56 -15.51 8.62
CA ILE A 4 -13.34 -15.58 7.38
C ILE A 4 -12.73 -14.59 6.40
N TYR A 5 -12.15 -15.07 5.30
CA TYR A 5 -11.64 -14.22 4.25
C TYR A 5 -12.70 -13.96 3.16
N LYS A 6 -12.97 -12.70 2.89
CA LYS A 6 -13.85 -12.25 1.82
C LYS A 6 -13.13 -11.23 0.94
N ALA A 7 -13.22 -11.39 -0.36
CA ALA A 7 -12.70 -10.43 -1.31
C ALA A 7 -13.77 -10.10 -2.37
N PRO A 8 -13.93 -8.83 -2.77
CA PRO A 8 -14.81 -8.47 -3.86
C PRO A 8 -14.26 -8.96 -5.20
N THR A 9 -15.14 -9.17 -6.17
CA THR A 9 -14.76 -9.59 -7.53
C THR A 9 -14.14 -8.45 -8.35
N SER A 10 -14.26 -7.22 -7.87
CA SER A 10 -13.65 -6.01 -8.43
C SER A 10 -13.29 -5.04 -7.30
N ALA A 11 -12.23 -4.27 -7.47
CA ALA A 11 -11.74 -3.30 -6.49
C ALA A 11 -12.63 -2.04 -6.43
N THR A 12 -13.90 -2.21 -6.03
CA THR A 12 -14.87 -1.11 -5.90
C THR A 12 -15.49 -1.07 -4.51
N ALA A 13 -15.79 0.13 -4.02
CA ALA A 13 -16.42 0.32 -2.72
C ALA A 13 -17.80 -0.35 -2.63
N ASP A 14 -18.62 -0.31 -3.67
CA ASP A 14 -19.94 -0.94 -3.70
C ASP A 14 -19.86 -2.44 -3.40
N LYS A 15 -18.87 -3.12 -3.95
CA LYS A 15 -18.67 -4.55 -3.68
C LYS A 15 -18.14 -4.84 -2.29
N GLN A 16 -17.38 -3.92 -1.69
CA GLN A 16 -17.00 -4.03 -0.28
C GLN A 16 -18.19 -3.78 0.64
N ILE A 17 -19.08 -2.83 0.32
CA ILE A 17 -20.31 -2.57 1.09
C ILE A 17 -21.20 -3.81 1.13
N GLU A 18 -21.39 -4.51 0.00
CA GLU A 18 -22.14 -5.77 -0.04
C GLU A 18 -21.58 -6.80 0.98
N ILE A 19 -20.23 -6.93 1.03
CA ILE A 19 -19.56 -7.86 1.96
C ILE A 19 -19.68 -7.39 3.42
N ILE A 20 -19.51 -6.10 3.69
CA ILE A 20 -19.66 -5.53 5.05
C ILE A 20 -21.06 -5.83 5.57
N ASN A 21 -22.10 -5.59 4.78
CA ASN A 21 -23.49 -5.84 5.16
C ASN A 21 -23.73 -7.34 5.43
N GLU A 22 -23.17 -8.23 4.60
CA GLU A 22 -23.23 -9.69 4.86
C GLU A 22 -22.59 -10.05 6.19
N LEU A 23 -21.43 -9.45 6.54
CA LEU A 23 -20.75 -9.71 7.81
C LEU A 23 -21.54 -9.18 9.01
N ILE A 24 -22.19 -8.01 8.87
CA ILE A 24 -23.10 -7.46 9.90
C ILE A 24 -24.26 -8.43 10.14
N ASP A 25 -24.91 -8.89 9.08
CA ASP A 25 -26.04 -9.83 9.14
C ASP A 25 -25.64 -11.16 9.80
N ASN A 26 -24.38 -11.59 9.61
CA ASN A 26 -23.83 -12.80 10.21
C ASN A 26 -23.34 -12.62 11.67
N ASN A 27 -23.44 -11.40 12.21
CA ASN A 27 -23.04 -11.06 13.58
C ASN A 27 -21.60 -11.51 13.91
N VAL A 28 -20.64 -11.14 13.06
CA VAL A 28 -19.22 -11.40 13.33
C VAL A 28 -18.74 -10.53 14.50
N ASP A 29 -17.72 -10.99 15.24
CA ASP A 29 -17.18 -10.24 16.38
C ASP A 29 -16.30 -9.05 15.92
N GLY A 30 -15.62 -9.20 14.76
CA GLY A 30 -14.74 -8.16 14.23
C GLY A 30 -14.61 -8.14 12.72
N ILE A 31 -14.35 -6.96 12.17
CA ILE A 31 -14.07 -6.72 10.75
C ILE A 31 -12.73 -6.03 10.61
N ALA A 32 -11.81 -6.63 9.84
CA ALA A 32 -10.61 -5.99 9.34
C ALA A 32 -10.77 -5.72 7.84
N ILE A 33 -10.63 -4.47 7.42
CA ILE A 33 -10.86 -4.07 6.03
C ILE A 33 -9.67 -3.30 5.45
N SER A 34 -9.29 -3.63 4.22
CA SER A 34 -8.46 -2.79 3.36
C SER A 34 -9.39 -2.00 2.44
N ALA A 35 -9.52 -0.69 2.67
CA ALA A 35 -10.55 0.13 2.03
C ALA A 35 -10.18 0.52 0.59
N ASN A 36 -11.06 0.25 -0.37
CA ASN A 36 -10.90 0.75 -1.74
C ASN A 36 -11.22 2.26 -1.84
N ASP A 37 -12.14 2.74 -0.99
CA ASP A 37 -12.53 4.14 -0.88
C ASP A 37 -13.01 4.41 0.55
N ALA A 38 -12.25 5.22 1.29
CA ALA A 38 -12.51 5.47 2.70
C ALA A 38 -13.86 6.17 2.95
N ASP A 39 -14.22 7.13 2.08
CA ASP A 39 -15.44 7.93 2.22
C ASP A 39 -16.68 7.11 1.89
N ALA A 40 -16.63 6.33 0.83
CA ALA A 40 -17.75 5.49 0.39
C ALA A 40 -18.11 4.40 1.41
N LEU A 41 -17.11 3.88 2.17
CA LEU A 41 -17.32 2.82 3.15
C LEU A 41 -17.76 3.31 4.53
N GLU A 42 -17.64 4.61 4.82
CA GLU A 42 -17.85 5.17 6.15
C GLU A 42 -19.19 4.79 6.77
N SER A 43 -20.28 4.89 6.01
CA SER A 43 -21.63 4.59 6.52
C SER A 43 -21.79 3.13 6.96
N SER A 44 -21.36 2.19 6.12
CA SER A 44 -21.51 0.75 6.41
C SER A 44 -20.59 0.29 7.55
N LEU A 45 -19.37 0.84 7.63
CA LEU A 45 -18.46 0.53 8.74
C LEU A 45 -18.95 1.15 10.07
N THR A 46 -19.56 2.36 10.01
CA THR A 46 -20.20 2.96 11.19
C THR A 46 -21.39 2.12 11.66
N GLU A 47 -22.18 1.55 10.74
CA GLU A 47 -23.26 0.62 11.07
C GLU A 47 -22.74 -0.64 11.77
N ALA A 48 -21.62 -1.20 11.28
CA ALA A 48 -20.94 -2.33 11.93
C ALA A 48 -20.52 -1.99 13.38
N LEU A 49 -19.88 -0.83 13.60
CA LEU A 49 -19.53 -0.35 14.95
C LEU A 49 -20.76 -0.20 15.86
N ASN A 50 -21.85 0.38 15.35
CA ASN A 50 -23.09 0.57 16.08
C ASN A 50 -23.79 -0.76 16.41
N SER A 51 -23.52 -1.82 15.65
CA SER A 51 -23.98 -3.17 15.89
C SER A 51 -23.11 -3.95 16.91
N GLY A 52 -22.07 -3.30 17.45
CA GLY A 52 -21.16 -3.90 18.44
C GLY A 52 -20.02 -4.72 17.85
N ILE A 53 -19.78 -4.61 16.53
CA ILE A 53 -18.69 -5.28 15.83
C ILE A 53 -17.42 -4.43 15.94
N GLU A 54 -16.29 -5.04 16.31
CA GLU A 54 -14.99 -4.36 16.33
C GLU A 54 -14.48 -4.13 14.90
N VAL A 55 -14.30 -2.85 14.51
CA VAL A 55 -13.86 -2.50 13.16
C VAL A 55 -12.47 -1.91 13.19
N ILE A 56 -11.56 -2.50 12.43
CA ILE A 56 -10.23 -1.94 12.16
C ILE A 56 -10.01 -1.86 10.65
N SER A 57 -9.16 -0.93 10.21
CA SER A 57 -8.64 -0.99 8.84
C SER A 57 -7.21 -1.50 8.83
N VAL A 58 -6.80 -2.12 7.73
CA VAL A 58 -5.48 -2.69 7.51
C VAL A 58 -5.04 -2.39 6.08
N ASP A 59 -3.77 -2.11 5.87
CA ASP A 59 -3.19 -1.75 4.56
C ASP A 59 -3.75 -0.43 4.02
N ALA A 60 -4.94 -0.39 3.46
CA ALA A 60 -5.61 0.84 3.03
C ALA A 60 -6.57 1.36 4.11
N PRO A 61 -6.37 2.59 4.64
CA PRO A 61 -7.15 3.10 5.75
C PRO A 61 -8.62 3.41 5.36
N ALA A 62 -9.55 3.04 6.25
CA ALA A 62 -10.89 3.61 6.29
C ALA A 62 -10.88 4.94 7.07
N ASN A 63 -11.95 5.73 6.98
CA ASN A 63 -12.09 6.95 7.76
C ASN A 63 -11.99 6.68 9.27
N SER A 64 -11.27 7.53 10.00
CA SER A 64 -10.97 7.32 11.42
C SER A 64 -12.21 7.23 12.31
N ILE A 65 -13.32 7.87 11.91
CA ILE A 65 -14.59 7.85 12.65
C ILE A 65 -15.36 6.53 12.48
N SER A 66 -15.02 5.72 11.47
CA SER A 66 -15.69 4.46 11.16
C SER A 66 -14.84 3.23 11.50
N ARG A 67 -13.77 3.39 12.30
CA ARG A 67 -12.88 2.33 12.77
C ARG A 67 -12.34 2.62 14.16
N LYS A 68 -11.90 1.59 14.88
CA LYS A 68 -11.22 1.72 16.18
C LYS A 68 -9.77 2.16 16.02
N THR A 69 -9.01 1.51 15.12
CA THR A 69 -7.64 1.85 14.79
C THR A 69 -7.29 1.37 13.38
N HIS A 70 -6.12 1.77 12.87
CA HIS A 70 -5.59 1.35 11.59
C HIS A 70 -4.28 0.57 11.77
N ILE A 71 -4.06 -0.46 10.97
CA ILE A 71 -2.79 -1.17 10.93
C ILE A 71 -2.08 -0.80 9.65
N GLN A 72 -1.02 0.00 9.78
CA GLN A 72 -0.11 0.35 8.70
C GLN A 72 0.83 -0.82 8.43
N GLN A 73 0.84 -1.30 7.20
CA GLN A 73 1.72 -2.37 6.72
C GLN A 73 3.20 -1.96 6.69
N ALA A 74 3.46 -0.68 6.52
CA ALA A 74 4.78 -0.06 6.62
C ALA A 74 4.61 1.42 6.96
N ASP A 75 5.65 2.06 7.48
CA ASP A 75 5.64 3.51 7.68
C ASP A 75 5.39 4.22 6.34
N PRO A 76 4.27 4.94 6.18
CA PRO A 76 3.88 5.51 4.89
C PRO A 76 4.77 6.69 4.46
N GLU A 77 5.35 7.42 5.41
CA GLU A 77 6.28 8.49 5.12
C GLU A 77 7.60 7.91 4.61
N VAL A 78 8.13 6.90 5.30
CA VAL A 78 9.35 6.20 4.89
C VAL A 78 9.17 5.61 3.50
N LEU A 79 8.05 4.92 3.23
CA LEU A 79 7.79 4.30 1.93
C LEU A 79 7.66 5.34 0.81
N GLY A 80 6.83 6.37 1.00
CA GLY A 80 6.60 7.39 -0.01
C GLY A 80 7.88 8.16 -0.36
N ARG A 81 8.68 8.55 0.65
CA ARG A 81 9.97 9.19 0.43
C ARG A 81 10.97 8.25 -0.25
N ASN A 82 10.96 6.96 0.10
CA ASN A 82 11.86 5.98 -0.51
C ASN A 82 11.58 5.75 -2.00
N PHE A 83 10.34 5.89 -2.46
CA PHE A 83 10.04 5.80 -3.89
C PHE A 83 10.81 6.84 -4.70
N ILE A 84 10.76 8.12 -4.33
CA ILE A 84 11.45 9.17 -5.11
C ILE A 84 12.96 9.16 -4.87
N LYS A 85 13.43 8.78 -3.67
CA LYS A 85 14.86 8.60 -3.41
C LYS A 85 15.43 7.48 -4.27
N SER A 86 14.73 6.36 -4.39
CA SER A 86 15.11 5.28 -5.30
C SER A 86 15.10 5.70 -6.77
N ALA A 87 14.07 6.44 -7.18
CA ALA A 87 14.03 6.98 -8.54
C ALA A 87 15.22 7.89 -8.84
N TYR A 88 15.59 8.74 -7.88
CA TYR A 88 16.77 9.58 -7.98
C TYR A 88 18.08 8.77 -8.13
N ASP A 89 18.24 7.74 -7.29
CA ASP A 89 19.44 6.91 -7.30
C ASP A 89 19.60 6.14 -8.62
N VAL A 90 18.53 5.50 -9.14
CA VAL A 90 18.63 4.69 -10.36
C VAL A 90 18.74 5.53 -11.63
N SER A 91 18.20 6.75 -11.62
CA SER A 91 18.29 7.70 -12.76
C SER A 91 19.49 8.65 -12.66
N ASN A 92 20.29 8.59 -11.59
CA ASN A 92 21.32 9.57 -11.26
C ASN A 92 20.78 11.02 -11.17
N GLY A 93 19.52 11.16 -10.76
CA GLY A 93 18.85 12.46 -10.60
C GLY A 93 18.45 13.13 -11.90
N GLU A 94 18.37 12.39 -13.00
CA GLU A 94 18.11 12.95 -14.33
C GLU A 94 16.86 12.35 -14.98
N GLY A 95 16.12 13.20 -15.70
CA GLY A 95 14.96 12.83 -16.51
C GLY A 95 13.65 12.78 -15.72
N GLY A 96 12.54 13.00 -16.42
CA GLY A 96 11.21 13.01 -15.82
C GLY A 96 10.78 11.62 -15.33
N PHE A 97 9.84 11.62 -14.39
CA PHE A 97 9.25 10.37 -13.93
C PHE A 97 7.72 10.39 -14.05
N ALA A 98 7.14 9.20 -14.10
CA ALA A 98 5.71 8.99 -14.04
C ALA A 98 5.36 8.09 -12.85
N ILE A 99 4.10 8.16 -12.42
CA ILE A 99 3.54 7.27 -11.40
C ILE A 99 2.41 6.48 -12.06
N LEU A 100 2.44 5.16 -11.94
CA LEU A 100 1.33 4.29 -12.31
C LEU A 100 0.71 3.73 -11.01
N THR A 101 -0.39 4.31 -10.59
CA THR A 101 -1.11 3.94 -9.36
C THR A 101 -2.40 3.18 -9.66
N SER A 102 -3.14 2.71 -8.64
CA SER A 102 -4.41 2.00 -8.86
C SER A 102 -5.53 2.96 -9.24
N THR A 103 -6.18 3.59 -8.29
CA THR A 103 -7.30 4.52 -8.52
C THR A 103 -7.04 5.87 -7.87
N GLY A 104 -7.79 6.89 -8.28
CA GLY A 104 -7.70 8.21 -7.66
C GLY A 104 -8.19 8.26 -6.20
N SER A 105 -8.96 7.25 -5.76
CA SER A 105 -9.51 7.14 -4.39
C SER A 105 -8.73 6.18 -3.48
N ALA A 106 -7.69 5.49 -3.96
CA ALA A 106 -6.90 4.54 -3.17
C ALA A 106 -6.16 5.24 -2.00
N PRO A 107 -6.59 5.06 -0.73
CA PRO A 107 -6.14 5.91 0.37
C PRO A 107 -4.65 5.74 0.69
N ASN A 108 -4.15 4.49 0.74
CA ASN A 108 -2.76 4.17 1.03
C ASN A 108 -1.82 4.72 -0.05
N GLN A 109 -2.12 4.47 -1.33
CA GLN A 109 -1.29 4.93 -2.44
C GLN A 109 -1.25 6.45 -2.54
N ASN A 110 -2.41 7.11 -2.32
CA ASN A 110 -2.49 8.57 -2.26
C ASN A 110 -1.63 9.14 -1.10
N GLN A 111 -1.57 8.44 0.04
CA GLN A 111 -0.73 8.82 1.17
C GLN A 111 0.76 8.72 0.80
N TRP A 112 1.21 7.63 0.16
CA TRP A 112 2.61 7.47 -0.28
C TRP A 112 2.99 8.49 -1.36
N ILE A 113 2.11 8.74 -2.35
CA ILE A 113 2.32 9.76 -3.39
C ILE A 113 2.44 11.15 -2.77
N ARG A 114 1.69 11.44 -1.71
CA ARG A 114 1.80 12.71 -0.99
C ARG A 114 3.19 12.84 -0.31
N TYR A 115 3.68 11.82 0.38
CA TYR A 115 5.01 11.86 0.98
C TYR A 115 6.15 11.89 -0.05
N LEU A 116 5.95 11.24 -1.20
CA LEU A 116 6.85 11.36 -2.34
C LEU A 116 6.95 12.83 -2.81
N LYS A 117 5.79 13.51 -2.98
CA LYS A 117 5.75 14.92 -3.38
C LYS A 117 6.35 15.83 -2.31
N LEU A 118 6.09 15.55 -1.04
CA LEU A 118 6.66 16.30 0.08
C LEU A 118 8.20 16.22 0.11
N GLU A 119 8.78 15.05 -0.15
CA GLU A 119 10.23 14.89 -0.29
C GLU A 119 10.80 15.78 -1.40
N ILE A 120 10.10 15.92 -2.52
CA ILE A 120 10.50 16.81 -3.63
C ILE A 120 10.41 18.28 -3.20
N GLU A 121 9.30 18.66 -2.55
CA GLU A 121 9.06 20.03 -2.10
C GLU A 121 10.08 20.51 -1.05
N GLU A 122 10.49 19.60 -0.17
CA GLU A 122 11.50 19.87 0.86
C GLU A 122 12.94 19.91 0.30
N ASN A 123 13.18 19.28 -0.86
CA ASN A 123 14.49 19.15 -1.49
C ASN A 123 14.47 19.59 -2.98
N PRO A 124 13.99 20.80 -3.31
CA PRO A 124 13.72 21.19 -4.69
C PRO A 124 14.96 21.23 -5.58
N GLU A 125 16.12 21.56 -5.02
CA GLU A 125 17.38 21.60 -5.78
C GLU A 125 17.82 20.17 -6.18
N LYS A 126 17.63 19.19 -5.29
CA LYS A 126 17.99 17.80 -5.54
C LYS A 126 17.20 17.21 -6.70
N TYR A 127 15.89 17.48 -6.75
CA TYR A 127 14.97 16.90 -7.73
C TYR A 127 14.69 17.81 -8.93
N SER A 128 15.47 18.89 -9.11
CA SER A 128 15.23 19.91 -10.16
C SER A 128 15.20 19.34 -11.58
N ASN A 129 15.95 18.26 -11.85
CA ASN A 129 16.00 17.60 -13.16
C ASN A 129 15.06 16.39 -13.27
N MET A 130 14.19 16.17 -12.28
CA MET A 130 13.26 15.06 -12.22
C MET A 130 11.81 15.54 -12.12
N PRO A 131 11.25 16.19 -13.13
CA PRO A 131 9.85 16.61 -13.09
C PRO A 131 8.91 15.40 -13.10
N LEU A 132 7.83 15.47 -12.30
CA LEU A 132 6.69 14.55 -12.43
C LEU A 132 5.96 14.89 -13.73
N ILE A 133 5.96 13.96 -14.67
CA ILE A 133 5.35 14.13 -16.01
C ILE A 133 3.87 13.75 -15.98
N GLU A 134 3.53 12.61 -15.36
CA GLU A 134 2.17 12.07 -15.40
C GLU A 134 1.88 11.14 -14.22
N ILE A 135 0.60 11.08 -13.83
CA ILE A 135 0.06 10.05 -12.94
C ILE A 135 -1.00 9.28 -13.73
N ALA A 136 -0.72 8.01 -14.02
CA ALA A 136 -1.62 7.08 -14.70
C ALA A 136 -2.32 6.16 -13.71
N TYR A 137 -3.48 5.61 -14.09
CA TYR A 137 -4.34 4.82 -13.22
C TYR A 137 -4.61 3.45 -13.85
N GLY A 138 -4.10 2.40 -13.19
CA GLY A 138 -4.22 1.02 -13.64
C GLY A 138 -5.41 0.26 -13.05
N ASP A 139 -6.18 0.85 -12.12
CA ASP A 139 -7.37 0.30 -11.44
C ASP A 139 -7.11 -1.07 -10.76
N ASP A 140 -5.86 -1.37 -10.38
CA ASP A 140 -5.39 -2.71 -9.95
C ASP A 140 -5.81 -3.84 -10.93
N ASP A 141 -5.98 -3.49 -12.21
CA ASP A 141 -6.21 -4.41 -13.30
C ASP A 141 -4.93 -4.62 -14.11
N ALA A 142 -4.54 -5.88 -14.29
CA ALA A 142 -3.29 -6.23 -14.96
C ALA A 142 -3.24 -5.77 -16.43
N THR A 143 -4.37 -5.87 -17.15
CA THR A 143 -4.45 -5.48 -18.56
C THR A 143 -4.38 -3.97 -18.71
N LYS A 144 -5.10 -3.25 -17.85
CA LYS A 144 -5.09 -1.79 -17.85
C LYS A 144 -3.71 -1.27 -17.45
N SER A 145 -3.11 -1.78 -16.37
CA SER A 145 -1.76 -1.40 -15.94
C SER A 145 -0.70 -1.64 -17.02
N TYR A 146 -0.80 -2.76 -17.74
CA TYR A 146 0.07 -3.03 -18.90
C TYR A 146 -0.13 -1.98 -20.01
N THR A 147 -1.38 -1.66 -20.36
CA THR A 147 -1.71 -0.69 -21.42
C THR A 147 -1.26 0.72 -21.04
N GLU A 148 -1.52 1.14 -19.80
CA GLU A 148 -1.07 2.44 -19.29
C GLU A 148 0.47 2.53 -19.29
N THR A 149 1.17 1.45 -18.93
CA THR A 149 2.63 1.42 -19.05
C THR A 149 3.09 1.60 -20.49
N GLN A 150 2.46 0.90 -21.45
CA GLN A 150 2.79 1.09 -22.87
C GLN A 150 2.55 2.53 -23.33
N TYR A 151 1.51 3.19 -22.82
CA TYR A 151 1.25 4.62 -23.10
C TYR A 151 2.35 5.50 -22.50
N LEU A 152 2.69 5.33 -21.24
CA LEU A 152 3.77 6.11 -20.58
C LEU A 152 5.11 5.95 -21.30
N LEU A 153 5.42 4.74 -21.78
CA LEU A 153 6.65 4.46 -22.53
C LEU A 153 6.73 5.17 -23.90
N GLN A 154 5.65 5.76 -24.43
CA GLN A 154 5.70 6.55 -25.66
C GLN A 154 6.31 7.94 -25.43
N ASN A 155 6.33 8.42 -24.20
CA ASN A 155 6.89 9.73 -23.86
C ASN A 155 8.38 9.59 -23.48
N ASP A 156 9.28 9.97 -24.37
CA ASP A 156 10.74 9.87 -24.17
C ASP A 156 11.28 10.77 -23.04
N ALA A 157 10.47 11.70 -22.51
CA ALA A 157 10.82 12.49 -21.33
C ALA A 157 10.73 11.67 -20.02
N ILE A 158 9.98 10.57 -20.01
CA ILE A 158 9.87 9.67 -18.87
C ILE A 158 11.07 8.73 -18.86
N LYS A 159 11.90 8.84 -17.80
CA LYS A 159 13.07 8.00 -17.58
C LYS A 159 12.91 7.04 -16.40
N THR A 160 11.88 7.27 -15.58
CA THR A 160 11.56 6.40 -14.45
C THR A 160 10.05 6.27 -14.31
N ILE A 161 9.55 5.05 -14.06
CA ILE A 161 8.17 4.79 -13.69
C ILE A 161 8.14 4.26 -12.26
N ILE A 162 7.37 4.92 -11.39
CA ILE A 162 7.13 4.52 -10.01
C ILE A 162 5.76 3.86 -9.93
N VAL A 163 5.68 2.64 -9.44
CA VAL A 163 4.44 1.85 -9.44
C VAL A 163 4.11 1.35 -8.02
N PRO A 164 3.34 2.13 -7.23
CA PRO A 164 3.01 1.79 -5.85
C PRO A 164 1.88 0.76 -5.72
N THR A 165 1.85 -0.25 -6.59
CA THR A 165 0.88 -1.36 -6.56
C THR A 165 1.51 -2.64 -7.10
N THR A 166 1.23 -3.79 -6.46
CA THR A 166 1.85 -5.08 -6.81
C THR A 166 1.42 -5.57 -8.19
N ILE A 167 0.12 -5.52 -8.50
CA ILE A 167 -0.43 -5.89 -9.81
C ILE A 167 0.13 -4.96 -10.90
N GLY A 168 0.18 -3.66 -10.60
CA GLY A 168 0.71 -2.67 -11.51
C GLY A 168 2.18 -2.90 -11.82
N LEU A 169 3.03 -3.16 -10.81
CA LEU A 169 4.46 -3.35 -11.01
C LEU A 169 4.77 -4.60 -11.84
N SER A 170 4.11 -5.73 -11.57
CA SER A 170 4.26 -6.96 -12.36
C SER A 170 3.87 -6.74 -13.83
N SER A 171 2.76 -6.01 -14.06
CA SER A 171 2.29 -5.67 -15.40
C SER A 171 3.20 -4.67 -16.12
N ALA A 172 3.71 -3.67 -15.40
CA ALA A 172 4.66 -2.68 -15.92
C ALA A 172 5.99 -3.31 -16.29
N ALA A 173 6.53 -4.23 -15.47
CA ALA A 173 7.75 -4.96 -15.76
C ALA A 173 7.62 -5.78 -17.05
N LYS A 174 6.48 -6.45 -17.24
CA LYS A 174 6.19 -7.16 -18.48
C LYS A 174 6.16 -6.22 -19.69
N ALA A 175 5.42 -5.11 -19.61
CA ALA A 175 5.28 -4.16 -20.70
C ALA A 175 6.64 -3.51 -21.04
N LEU A 176 7.43 -3.13 -20.04
CA LEU A 176 8.75 -2.56 -20.23
C LEU A 176 9.70 -3.54 -20.93
N LYS A 177 9.76 -4.78 -20.45
CA LYS A 177 10.60 -5.83 -21.05
C LYS A 177 10.25 -6.08 -22.52
N GLU A 178 8.96 -6.16 -22.85
CA GLU A 178 8.49 -6.37 -24.22
C GLU A 178 8.76 -5.16 -25.13
N SER A 179 8.76 -3.95 -24.58
CA SER A 179 9.05 -2.71 -25.32
C SER A 179 10.50 -2.55 -25.72
N GLY A 180 11.43 -3.16 -24.96
CA GLY A 180 12.87 -2.98 -25.11
C GLY A 180 13.38 -1.57 -24.83
N LYS A 181 12.56 -0.69 -24.21
CA LYS A 181 12.95 0.68 -23.86
C LYS A 181 13.83 0.69 -22.59
N ASP A 182 14.73 1.65 -22.54
CA ASP A 182 15.60 1.91 -21.39
C ASP A 182 14.94 2.96 -20.47
N VAL A 183 14.11 2.45 -19.55
CA VAL A 183 13.37 3.23 -18.54
C VAL A 183 13.49 2.50 -17.22
N ASN A 184 13.85 3.21 -16.15
CA ASN A 184 13.94 2.65 -14.81
C ASN A 184 12.54 2.31 -14.28
N LEU A 185 12.41 1.19 -13.56
CA LEU A 185 11.15 0.75 -12.98
C LEU A 185 11.34 0.42 -11.50
N ILE A 186 10.54 1.05 -10.65
CA ILE A 186 10.52 0.79 -9.20
C ILE A 186 9.10 0.76 -8.68
N GLY A 187 8.85 0.09 -7.55
CA GLY A 187 7.51 0.11 -6.98
C GLY A 187 7.29 -0.88 -5.84
N LEU A 188 6.03 -1.25 -5.64
CA LEU A 188 5.64 -2.34 -4.75
C LEU A 188 5.53 -3.64 -5.52
N GLY A 189 6.07 -4.73 -4.97
CA GLY A 189 5.95 -6.02 -5.63
C GLY A 189 6.41 -7.19 -4.78
N PHE A 190 5.93 -8.37 -5.15
CA PHE A 190 6.37 -9.60 -4.51
C PHE A 190 7.68 -10.07 -5.15
N PRO A 191 8.73 -10.33 -4.34
CA PRO A 191 9.99 -10.89 -4.85
C PRO A 191 9.80 -12.18 -5.65
N SER A 192 8.87 -13.04 -5.25
CA SER A 192 8.53 -14.28 -5.97
C SER A 192 8.05 -14.06 -7.41
N GLU A 193 7.41 -12.91 -7.69
CA GLU A 193 6.90 -12.57 -9.02
C GLU A 193 7.91 -11.78 -9.85
N LEU A 194 8.77 -10.98 -9.18
CA LEU A 194 9.60 -9.97 -9.82
C LEU A 194 11.09 -10.31 -9.84
N SER A 195 11.52 -11.43 -9.21
CA SER A 195 12.95 -11.78 -9.11
C SER A 195 13.66 -11.82 -10.45
N GLU A 196 13.03 -12.37 -11.48
CA GLU A 196 13.64 -12.44 -12.82
C GLU A 196 13.78 -11.05 -13.47
N TYR A 197 12.82 -10.15 -13.25
CA TYR A 197 12.88 -8.78 -13.74
C TYR A 197 13.92 -7.93 -12.98
N ILE A 198 14.13 -8.20 -11.70
CA ILE A 198 15.22 -7.58 -10.92
C ILE A 198 16.57 -8.08 -11.42
N LYS A 199 16.73 -9.41 -11.64
CA LYS A 199 17.99 -10.02 -12.07
C LYS A 199 18.41 -9.57 -13.47
N ASP A 200 17.50 -9.45 -14.39
CA ASP A 200 17.78 -9.00 -15.77
C ASP A 200 17.83 -7.47 -15.92
N GLY A 201 17.42 -6.71 -14.89
CA GLY A 201 17.48 -5.25 -14.84
C GLY A 201 16.29 -4.55 -15.47
N THR A 202 15.19 -5.25 -15.73
CA THR A 202 13.93 -4.66 -16.16
C THR A 202 13.26 -3.87 -15.01
N CYS A 203 13.37 -4.37 -13.77
CA CYS A 203 12.93 -3.68 -12.56
C CYS A 203 14.16 -3.41 -11.69
N ASP A 204 14.35 -2.17 -11.23
CA ASP A 204 15.53 -1.78 -10.48
C ASP A 204 15.40 -2.06 -8.99
N ARG A 205 14.24 -1.72 -8.41
CA ARG A 205 13.94 -1.86 -6.98
C ARG A 205 12.47 -2.17 -6.76
N LEU A 206 12.21 -3.01 -5.78
CA LEU A 206 10.88 -3.21 -5.25
C LEU A 206 10.86 -3.06 -3.73
N TYR A 207 9.71 -2.67 -3.22
CA TYR A 207 9.41 -2.58 -1.80
C TYR A 207 8.27 -3.52 -1.45
N ILE A 208 8.29 -4.08 -0.26
CA ILE A 208 7.24 -4.90 0.31
C ILE A 208 7.37 -4.91 1.84
N TRP A 209 6.42 -5.48 2.51
CA TRP A 209 6.42 -5.79 3.95
C TRP A 209 6.12 -7.27 4.15
N ASN A 210 6.30 -7.77 5.37
CA ASN A 210 5.91 -9.14 5.68
C ASN A 210 4.38 -9.23 5.78
N THR A 211 3.75 -9.80 4.78
CA THR A 211 2.28 -9.93 4.70
C THR A 211 1.72 -10.92 5.73
N THR A 212 2.50 -11.94 6.12
CA THR A 212 2.13 -12.88 7.18
C THR A 212 2.09 -12.17 8.53
N ASP A 213 3.11 -11.36 8.84
CA ASP A 213 3.14 -10.56 10.07
C ASP A 213 2.04 -9.51 10.11
N LEU A 214 1.67 -8.94 8.96
CA LEU A 214 0.55 -8.01 8.86
C LEU A 214 -0.77 -8.69 9.23
N GLY A 215 -1.04 -9.87 8.66
CA GLY A 215 -2.22 -10.66 9.00
C GLY A 215 -2.23 -11.11 10.47
N TYR A 216 -1.07 -11.48 10.99
CA TYR A 216 -0.89 -11.87 12.39
C TYR A 216 -1.18 -10.69 13.34
N LEU A 217 -0.62 -9.51 13.07
CA LEU A 217 -0.90 -8.28 13.83
C LEU A 217 -2.37 -7.91 13.78
N THR A 218 -3.01 -8.03 12.60
CA THR A 218 -4.45 -7.79 12.41
C THR A 218 -5.30 -8.66 13.32
N ALA A 219 -5.02 -9.96 13.37
CA ALA A 219 -5.75 -10.91 14.22
C ALA A 219 -5.57 -10.61 15.72
N TYR A 220 -4.35 -10.27 16.15
CA TYR A 220 -4.09 -9.90 17.54
C TYR A 220 -4.72 -8.58 17.95
N THR A 221 -4.77 -7.60 17.04
CA THR A 221 -5.43 -6.32 17.32
C THR A 221 -6.93 -6.48 17.50
N LEU A 222 -7.61 -7.24 16.60
CA LEU A 222 -9.04 -7.53 16.76
C LEU A 222 -9.31 -8.30 18.05
N LYS A 223 -8.45 -9.29 18.38
CA LYS A 223 -8.57 -10.03 19.64
C LYS A 223 -8.46 -9.12 20.86
N ALA A 224 -7.47 -8.21 20.87
CA ALA A 224 -7.27 -7.30 21.99
C ALA A 224 -8.44 -6.31 22.16
N LEU A 225 -9.09 -5.90 21.06
CA LEU A 225 -10.31 -5.08 21.09
C LEU A 225 -11.50 -5.89 21.64
N ASP A 226 -11.76 -7.09 21.13
CA ASP A 226 -12.86 -7.98 21.55
C ASP A 226 -12.76 -8.37 23.03
N GLU A 227 -11.55 -8.65 23.52
CA GLU A 227 -11.28 -8.94 24.94
C GLU A 227 -11.24 -7.68 25.83
N ASN A 228 -11.43 -6.47 25.26
CA ASN A 228 -11.35 -5.19 25.94
C ASN A 228 -9.98 -4.91 26.60
N GLU A 229 -8.89 -5.49 26.07
CA GLU A 229 -7.52 -5.18 26.47
C GLU A 229 -7.13 -3.77 26.03
N ILE A 230 -7.61 -3.36 24.84
CA ILE A 230 -7.46 -2.01 24.26
C ILE A 230 -8.80 -1.50 23.77
N THR A 231 -8.89 -0.18 23.56
CA THR A 231 -10.06 0.50 22.96
C THR A 231 -9.80 1.02 21.55
N GLY A 232 -8.54 0.98 21.11
CA GLY A 232 -8.06 1.59 19.87
C GLY A 232 -7.56 3.03 20.07
N SER A 233 -7.40 3.47 21.32
CA SER A 233 -6.97 4.84 21.64
C SER A 233 -5.45 5.02 21.57
N ILE A 234 -5.02 6.21 21.15
CA ILE A 234 -3.60 6.58 21.08
C ILE A 234 -2.95 6.45 22.47
N GLY A 235 -1.78 5.81 22.53
CA GLY A 235 -1.00 5.58 23.75
C GLY A 235 -1.26 4.23 24.40
N GLU A 236 -2.29 3.48 23.98
CA GLU A 236 -2.50 2.11 24.46
C GLU A 236 -1.48 1.15 23.89
N THR A 237 -1.19 0.09 24.66
CA THR A 237 -0.27 -0.99 24.28
C THR A 237 -0.91 -2.34 24.48
N PHE A 238 -0.53 -3.32 23.67
CA PHE A 238 -0.93 -4.72 23.81
C PHE A 238 0.16 -5.64 23.27
N THR A 239 0.07 -6.92 23.59
CA THR A 239 1.04 -7.91 23.11
C THR A 239 0.51 -8.65 21.89
N ALA A 240 1.13 -8.44 20.74
CA ALA A 240 0.79 -9.14 19.49
C ALA A 240 1.61 -10.44 19.33
N GLY A 241 1.50 -11.35 20.29
CA GLY A 241 2.15 -12.66 20.27
C GLY A 241 3.66 -12.58 19.98
N SER A 242 4.11 -13.26 18.92
CA SER A 242 5.53 -13.28 18.54
C SER A 242 6.06 -11.93 18.01
N LEU A 243 5.19 -11.00 17.64
CA LEU A 243 5.57 -9.63 17.24
C LEU A 243 5.85 -8.71 18.44
N GLY A 244 5.67 -9.22 19.65
CA GLY A 244 5.92 -8.49 20.89
C GLY A 244 4.92 -7.38 21.18
N GLU A 245 5.32 -6.43 22.02
CA GLU A 245 4.50 -5.28 22.38
C GLU A 245 4.34 -4.33 21.21
N LYS A 246 3.09 -3.88 20.99
CA LYS A 246 2.71 -2.88 20.00
C LYS A 246 2.04 -1.70 20.70
N THR A 247 2.34 -0.50 20.22
CA THR A 247 1.77 0.75 20.72
C THR A 247 0.90 1.37 19.65
N ILE A 248 -0.28 1.82 20.04
CA ILE A 248 -1.14 2.64 19.17
C ILE A 248 -0.62 4.06 19.18
N THR A 249 -0.21 4.55 18.03
CA THR A 249 0.34 5.89 17.82
C THR A 249 -0.65 6.81 17.11
N ALA A 250 -0.35 8.09 17.06
CA ALA A 250 -1.07 9.04 16.22
C ALA A 250 -0.41 9.13 14.85
N ASP A 251 -1.22 9.07 13.79
CA ASP A 251 -0.78 9.52 12.48
C ASP A 251 -0.70 11.07 12.44
N LYS A 252 -0.28 11.62 11.29
CA LYS A 252 -0.17 13.09 11.12
C LYS A 252 -1.50 13.85 11.22
N ASP A 253 -2.64 13.17 11.02
CA ASP A 253 -3.98 13.74 11.14
C ASP A 253 -4.58 13.45 12.51
N ASN A 254 -3.77 12.98 13.45
CA ASN A 254 -4.10 12.62 14.83
C ASN A 254 -5.12 11.47 14.92
N ALA A 255 -5.18 10.61 13.89
CA ALA A 255 -5.93 9.37 13.94
C ALA A 255 -5.05 8.23 14.49
N SER A 256 -5.68 7.24 15.14
CA SER A 256 -4.97 6.11 15.74
C SER A 256 -4.48 5.11 14.68
N GLU A 257 -3.21 4.71 14.82
CA GLU A 257 -2.60 3.69 13.96
C GLU A 257 -1.59 2.81 14.71
N ILE A 258 -1.32 1.64 14.17
CA ILE A 258 -0.27 0.71 14.61
C ILE A 258 0.60 0.43 13.39
N ILE A 259 1.89 0.78 13.46
CA ILE A 259 2.82 0.54 12.36
C ILE A 259 3.44 -0.85 12.53
N LEU A 260 3.34 -1.71 11.50
CA LEU A 260 3.98 -3.04 11.51
C LEU A 260 5.50 -2.91 11.61
N GLY A 261 6.10 -2.07 10.77
CA GLY A 261 7.53 -1.80 10.70
C GLY A 261 7.92 -0.98 9.48
N ASP A 262 9.21 -0.96 9.16
CA ASP A 262 9.71 -0.31 7.94
C ASP A 262 9.47 -1.19 6.70
N PRO A 263 9.32 -0.58 5.49
CA PRO A 263 9.27 -1.34 4.26
C PRO A 263 10.60 -2.02 3.98
N ILE A 264 10.56 -3.23 3.44
CA ILE A 264 11.72 -4.01 3.02
C ILE A 264 12.01 -3.69 1.56
N MET A 265 13.23 -3.28 1.24
CA MET A 265 13.66 -3.00 -0.12
C MET A 265 14.44 -4.18 -0.69
N PHE A 266 14.10 -4.55 -1.94
CA PHE A 266 14.82 -5.54 -2.73
C PHE A 266 15.34 -4.92 -4.02
N ASP A 267 16.58 -5.27 -4.34
CA ASP A 267 17.25 -4.98 -5.60
C ASP A 267 18.10 -6.19 -6.05
N ARG A 268 18.92 -6.02 -7.06
CA ARG A 268 19.78 -7.09 -7.59
C ARG A 268 20.77 -7.66 -6.56
N THR A 269 21.08 -6.91 -5.51
CA THR A 269 22.08 -7.33 -4.50
C THR A 269 21.51 -8.27 -3.46
N ASN A 270 20.18 -8.25 -3.23
CA ASN A 270 19.55 -9.01 -2.16
C ASN A 270 18.31 -9.81 -2.57
N ILE A 271 17.89 -9.77 -3.83
CA ILE A 271 16.67 -10.48 -4.29
C ILE A 271 16.71 -11.99 -4.04
N ASP A 272 17.90 -12.59 -4.03
CA ASP A 272 18.09 -14.02 -3.74
C ASP A 272 18.18 -14.32 -2.23
N SER A 273 18.13 -13.32 -1.35
CA SER A 273 18.24 -13.51 0.10
C SER A 273 16.93 -13.94 0.77
N LEU A 274 15.81 -13.94 0.04
CA LEU A 274 14.56 -14.52 0.52
C LEU A 274 14.69 -16.05 0.51
N SER A 275 14.96 -16.62 1.67
CA SER A 275 14.51 -17.97 1.96
C SER A 275 13.00 -17.89 2.27
N ASP A 276 12.22 -18.61 1.48
CA ASP A 276 10.79 -18.83 1.71
C ASP A 276 10.48 -19.21 3.17
#